data_f0c99369df3461c40eeb9eac5abafc9a
#
_entry.id   f0c99369df3461c40eeb9eac5abafc9a
#
_cell.length_a   1.000
_cell.length_b   1.000
_cell.length_c   1.000
_cell.angle_alpha   90.00
_cell.angle_beta   90.00
_cell.angle_gamma   90.00
#
_symmetry.space_group_name_H-M   'P 1'
#
loop_
_entity.id
_entity.type
_entity.pdbx_description
1 polymer ?
#
loop_
_entity_poly.entity_id
_entity_poly.type
_entity_poly.pdbx_seq_one_letter_code
_entity_poly.pdbx_strand_id
1 'polypeptide(L)'
;VLGWYREGHPRIADWHIKWAVEHGITFFVYDWYWVQGARQLEHALHEGYFKSNYRRSLQFCLLWANHNPPGTSSHEDCLALVRYWIEHYFHRPEHLRIDGKPAVVIFSPYQLRADMGSDGVRRAFDAMREECARAALDGLYLLACIGSAGEASLVAREGYDAVTAYNWPHLGVSGGTKWAPFDTLIDGYRQQWESIVQNSPIPLLPPVCGGWDSRPWHGQDALVRYGRTPDKFKKHLQDALQFLQQHRRNVVPMILIEAWNEWGEGSYIEPHREFGFGYLDAIREVFTSASPRHIDLTPADIGLPAPQVEIVSFTQPRWEFSRGGAGWDHGMNLTEPHIENRALTAMTTSNDPAFFGPPVRITAGRYRKIRLRMRLEAQGEPFEDMAQVFWTTHSMGESEATSLKFPVRIDGQWREYVLSLTENSRWRGTVTRLRLDPCTRAGVKVQIGRIELLP
;
A
#
# COMPACT_ATOMS: atom_id res chain seq x y z
N VAL A 1 18.95 -1.27 5.16
CA VAL A 1 19.88 -2.41 5.18
C VAL A 1 19.75 -3.24 3.91
N LEU A 2 18.55 -3.54 3.44
CA LEU A 2 18.33 -4.32 2.20
C LEU A 2 18.57 -3.50 0.91
N GLY A 3 18.74 -2.18 1.01
CA GLY A 3 18.76 -1.29 -0.16
C GLY A 3 17.38 -1.14 -0.78
N TRP A 4 17.33 -0.85 -2.08
CA TRP A 4 16.10 -0.86 -2.86
C TRP A 4 15.73 -2.31 -3.19
N TYR A 5 14.50 -2.74 -2.92
CA TYR A 5 14.03 -4.11 -3.15
C TYR A 5 12.63 -4.13 -3.77
N ARG A 6 12.28 -5.29 -4.31
CA ARG A 6 10.90 -5.59 -4.73
C ARG A 6 10.20 -6.35 -3.61
N GLU A 7 9.10 -5.83 -3.12
CA GLU A 7 8.34 -6.42 -2.01
C GLU A 7 7.83 -7.84 -2.33
N GLY A 8 7.50 -8.11 -3.60
CA GLY A 8 7.14 -9.45 -4.07
C GLY A 8 8.31 -10.43 -4.20
N HIS A 9 9.54 -10.07 -3.81
CA HIS A 9 10.65 -11.01 -3.90
C HIS A 9 10.70 -11.94 -2.67
N PRO A 10 10.65 -13.29 -2.81
CA PRO A 10 10.57 -14.21 -1.67
C PRO A 10 11.72 -14.06 -0.67
N ARG A 11 12.96 -13.79 -1.14
CA ARG A 11 14.10 -13.55 -0.24
C ARG A 11 13.98 -12.28 0.59
N ILE A 12 13.27 -11.26 0.09
CA ILE A 12 12.96 -10.07 0.88
C ILE A 12 11.97 -10.43 1.96
N ALA A 13 10.90 -11.15 1.61
CA ALA A 13 9.95 -11.67 2.58
C ALA A 13 10.62 -12.56 3.63
N ASP A 14 11.59 -13.41 3.24
CA ASP A 14 12.39 -14.23 4.17
C ASP A 14 13.12 -13.35 5.21
N TRP A 15 13.75 -12.25 4.79
CA TRP A 15 14.44 -11.33 5.70
C TRP A 15 13.46 -10.54 6.56
N HIS A 16 12.37 -10.03 6.00
CA HIS A 16 11.36 -9.32 6.78
C HIS A 16 10.74 -10.22 7.86
N ILE A 17 10.35 -11.44 7.52
CA ILE A 17 9.78 -12.41 8.46
C ILE A 17 10.81 -12.79 9.53
N LYS A 18 12.06 -13.09 9.13
CA LYS A 18 13.13 -13.40 10.08
C LYS A 18 13.29 -12.30 11.11
N TRP A 19 13.48 -11.06 10.66
CA TRP A 19 13.67 -9.93 11.56
C TRP A 19 12.44 -9.66 12.43
N ALA A 20 11.26 -9.73 11.86
CA ALA A 20 10.01 -9.53 12.61
C ALA A 20 9.88 -10.56 13.74
N VAL A 21 10.02 -11.83 13.45
CA VAL A 21 9.87 -12.94 14.40
C VAL A 21 10.95 -12.88 15.50
N GLU A 22 12.21 -12.63 15.14
CA GLU A 22 13.32 -12.51 16.08
C GLU A 22 13.15 -11.35 17.08
N HIS A 23 12.33 -10.36 16.73
CA HIS A 23 12.05 -9.19 17.57
C HIS A 23 10.64 -9.20 18.19
N GLY A 24 9.91 -10.32 18.10
CA GLY A 24 8.64 -10.50 18.82
C GLY A 24 7.40 -10.01 18.07
N ILE A 25 7.52 -9.67 16.79
CA ILE A 25 6.37 -9.38 15.94
C ILE A 25 5.73 -10.71 15.53
N THR A 26 4.41 -10.80 15.64
CA THR A 26 3.67 -12.05 15.44
C THR A 26 2.83 -12.08 14.16
N PHE A 27 2.54 -10.92 13.60
CA PHE A 27 1.81 -10.80 12.34
C PHE A 27 2.18 -9.53 11.59
N PHE A 28 1.99 -9.56 10.25
CA PHE A 28 1.96 -8.37 9.40
C PHE A 28 0.55 -8.08 8.93
N VAL A 29 0.21 -6.80 8.83
CA VAL A 29 -1.00 -6.32 8.14
C VAL A 29 -0.56 -5.72 6.82
N TYR A 30 -1.02 -6.31 5.73
CA TYR A 30 -0.67 -5.88 4.38
C TYR A 30 -1.68 -4.90 3.85
N ASP A 31 -1.24 -3.74 3.39
CA ASP A 31 -2.06 -2.83 2.61
C ASP A 31 -2.48 -3.51 1.32
N TRP A 32 -3.77 -3.55 1.07
CA TRP A 32 -4.37 -4.28 -0.03
C TRP A 32 -5.54 -3.50 -0.60
N TYR A 33 -5.62 -3.44 -1.92
CA TYR A 33 -6.60 -2.61 -2.61
C TYR A 33 -7.58 -3.46 -3.40
N TRP A 34 -8.83 -3.02 -3.41
CA TRP A 34 -9.90 -3.60 -4.20
C TRP A 34 -10.85 -2.50 -4.66
N VAL A 35 -11.10 -2.45 -5.98
CA VAL A 35 -12.10 -1.59 -6.59
C VAL A 35 -12.83 -2.42 -7.64
N GLN A 36 -14.05 -2.88 -7.35
CA GLN A 36 -14.91 -3.62 -8.28
C GLN A 36 -14.18 -4.78 -9.01
N GLY A 37 -13.40 -5.57 -8.25
CA GLY A 37 -12.61 -6.68 -8.78
C GLY A 37 -11.18 -6.35 -9.19
N ALA A 38 -10.85 -5.09 -9.39
CA ALA A 38 -9.47 -4.66 -9.60
C ALA A 38 -8.68 -4.68 -8.29
N ARG A 39 -7.48 -5.24 -8.33
CA ARG A 39 -6.61 -5.44 -7.15
C ARG A 39 -5.26 -4.79 -7.37
N GLN A 40 -4.67 -4.28 -6.26
CA GLN A 40 -3.33 -3.72 -6.26
C GLN A 40 -2.57 -4.19 -5.00
N LEU A 41 -1.24 -4.14 -5.06
CA LEU A 41 -0.30 -4.53 -3.99
C LEU A 41 -0.36 -6.02 -3.57
N GLU A 42 -1.06 -6.89 -4.29
CA GLU A 42 -1.08 -8.33 -4.00
C GLU A 42 0.27 -9.02 -4.14
N HIS A 43 1.18 -8.46 -4.92
CA HIS A 43 2.49 -9.07 -5.19
C HIS A 43 3.33 -9.27 -3.92
N ALA A 44 3.21 -8.39 -2.93
CA ALA A 44 3.88 -8.54 -1.64
C ALA A 44 3.43 -9.83 -0.91
N LEU A 45 2.13 -10.15 -0.97
CA LEU A 45 1.57 -11.40 -0.44
C LEU A 45 1.83 -12.60 -1.36
N HIS A 46 1.38 -12.51 -2.63
CA HIS A 46 1.31 -13.66 -3.52
C HIS A 46 2.69 -14.11 -4.02
N GLU A 47 3.57 -13.17 -4.33
CA GLU A 47 4.91 -13.45 -4.85
C GLU A 47 5.97 -13.45 -3.75
N GLY A 48 5.82 -12.59 -2.73
CA GLY A 48 6.72 -12.47 -1.60
C GLY A 48 6.39 -13.45 -0.47
N TYR A 49 5.42 -13.09 0.35
CA TYR A 49 5.11 -13.79 1.60
C TYR A 49 4.71 -15.25 1.37
N PHE A 50 3.78 -15.57 0.47
CA PHE A 50 3.33 -16.95 0.26
C PHE A 50 4.39 -17.87 -0.34
N LYS A 51 5.43 -17.31 -0.96
CA LYS A 51 6.58 -18.05 -1.50
C LYS A 51 7.78 -18.01 -0.55
N SER A 52 7.71 -17.31 0.57
CA SER A 52 8.75 -17.28 1.60
C SER A 52 8.93 -18.66 2.27
N ASN A 53 10.18 -18.99 2.58
CA ASN A 53 10.54 -20.17 3.35
C ASN A 53 10.03 -20.10 4.80
N TYR A 54 9.85 -18.88 5.34
CA TYR A 54 9.53 -18.64 6.75
C TYR A 54 8.08 -18.22 6.98
N ARG A 55 7.20 -18.21 5.96
CA ARG A 55 5.81 -17.74 6.09
C ARG A 55 5.02 -18.35 7.25
N ARG A 56 5.31 -19.61 7.63
CA ARG A 56 4.63 -20.30 8.73
C ARG A 56 5.00 -19.78 10.12
N SER A 57 6.04 -18.96 10.22
CA SER A 57 6.51 -18.39 11.49
C SER A 57 5.86 -17.04 11.83
N LEU A 58 5.16 -16.42 10.88
CA LEU A 58 4.54 -15.11 11.03
C LEU A 58 3.14 -15.15 10.42
N GLN A 59 2.14 -14.66 11.12
CA GLN A 59 0.80 -14.52 10.57
C GLN A 59 0.68 -13.30 9.64
N PHE A 60 -0.36 -13.28 8.81
CA PHE A 60 -0.70 -12.12 8.01
C PHE A 60 -2.18 -11.74 8.19
N CYS A 61 -2.47 -10.47 8.01
CA CYS A 61 -3.81 -9.88 7.95
C CYS A 61 -3.87 -8.94 6.75
N LEU A 62 -5.07 -8.57 6.33
CA LEU A 62 -5.28 -7.57 5.30
C LEU A 62 -5.74 -6.25 5.93
N LEU A 63 -5.23 -5.14 5.40
CA LEU A 63 -5.87 -3.85 5.54
C LEU A 63 -6.47 -3.51 4.16
N TRP A 64 -7.78 -3.51 4.07
CA TRP A 64 -8.44 -3.02 2.86
C TRP A 64 -8.36 -1.50 2.83
N ALA A 65 -7.43 -1.00 2.00
CA ALA A 65 -7.21 0.43 1.77
C ALA A 65 -8.28 0.97 0.81
N ASN A 66 -9.51 1.06 1.31
CA ASN A 66 -10.73 1.35 0.57
C ASN A 66 -10.99 2.85 0.37
N HIS A 67 -9.96 3.66 0.14
CA HIS A 67 -10.12 5.05 -0.30
C HIS A 67 -10.34 5.13 -1.82
N ASN A 68 -11.35 4.41 -2.27
CA ASN A 68 -11.74 4.24 -3.66
C ASN A 68 -12.47 5.49 -4.21
N PRO A 69 -12.64 5.62 -5.53
CA PRO A 69 -13.53 6.61 -6.08
C PRO A 69 -14.94 6.49 -5.50
N PRO A 70 -15.65 7.60 -5.23
CA PRO A 70 -17.01 7.58 -4.71
C PRO A 70 -17.96 6.74 -5.59
N GLY A 71 -18.86 5.99 -4.94
CA GLY A 71 -19.86 5.15 -5.62
C GLY A 71 -19.34 3.81 -6.13
N THR A 72 -18.11 3.41 -5.76
CA THR A 72 -17.55 2.11 -6.21
C THR A 72 -17.82 0.96 -5.25
N SER A 73 -18.25 1.26 -4.02
CA SER A 73 -18.59 0.22 -3.04
C SER A 73 -20.10 -0.06 -3.06
N SER A 74 -20.48 -1.31 -3.19
CA SER A 74 -21.86 -1.77 -3.14
C SER A 74 -21.99 -3.07 -2.34
N HIS A 75 -23.22 -3.49 -2.07
CA HIS A 75 -23.49 -4.79 -1.43
C HIS A 75 -22.93 -5.95 -2.26
N GLU A 76 -23.13 -5.91 -3.59
CA GLU A 76 -22.64 -6.90 -4.54
C GLU A 76 -21.11 -6.91 -4.59
N ASP A 77 -20.48 -5.74 -4.56
CA ASP A 77 -19.02 -5.62 -4.53
C ASP A 77 -18.43 -6.19 -3.24
N CYS A 78 -19.06 -5.94 -2.08
CA CYS A 78 -18.68 -6.54 -0.81
C CYS A 78 -18.78 -8.07 -0.81
N LEU A 79 -19.81 -8.63 -1.46
CA LEU A 79 -19.94 -10.09 -1.64
C LEU A 79 -18.86 -10.65 -2.56
N ALA A 80 -18.54 -9.99 -3.67
CA ALA A 80 -17.45 -10.39 -4.56
C ALA A 80 -16.11 -10.35 -3.81
N LEU A 81 -15.87 -9.30 -3.05
CA LEU A 81 -14.69 -9.09 -2.22
C LEU A 81 -14.49 -10.22 -1.19
N VAL A 82 -15.53 -10.53 -0.39
CA VAL A 82 -15.39 -11.55 0.65
C VAL A 82 -15.18 -12.95 0.05
N ARG A 83 -15.83 -13.27 -1.07
CA ARG A 83 -15.60 -14.53 -1.80
C ARG A 83 -14.17 -14.66 -2.26
N TYR A 84 -13.59 -13.57 -2.77
CA TYR A 84 -12.18 -13.52 -3.12
C TYR A 84 -11.28 -13.76 -1.89
N TRP A 85 -11.56 -13.13 -0.75
CA TRP A 85 -10.82 -13.34 0.49
C TRP A 85 -10.93 -14.78 1.01
N ILE A 86 -12.11 -15.39 0.93
CA ILE A 86 -12.33 -16.80 1.31
C ILE A 86 -11.46 -17.72 0.45
N GLU A 87 -11.49 -17.54 -0.87
CA GLU A 87 -10.77 -18.37 -1.84
C GLU A 87 -9.26 -18.26 -1.67
N HIS A 88 -8.73 -17.06 -1.46
CA HIS A 88 -7.29 -16.82 -1.52
C HIS A 88 -6.60 -16.72 -0.16
N TYR A 89 -7.32 -16.30 0.90
CA TYR A 89 -6.70 -15.92 2.17
C TYR A 89 -7.27 -16.64 3.40
N PHE A 90 -8.59 -16.68 3.60
CA PHE A 90 -9.17 -17.04 4.90
C PHE A 90 -8.97 -18.50 5.30
N HIS A 91 -8.81 -19.40 4.35
CA HIS A 91 -8.49 -20.81 4.63
C HIS A 91 -7.00 -21.06 4.89
N ARG A 92 -6.15 -20.06 4.75
CA ARG A 92 -4.73 -20.23 5.06
C ARG A 92 -4.52 -20.27 6.57
N PRO A 93 -3.73 -21.23 7.07
CA PRO A 93 -3.47 -21.34 8.51
C PRO A 93 -2.68 -20.13 9.06
N GLU A 94 -1.95 -19.42 8.21
CA GLU A 94 -1.20 -18.22 8.55
C GLU A 94 -2.08 -16.96 8.65
N HIS A 95 -3.35 -16.99 8.19
CA HIS A 95 -4.22 -15.83 8.29
C HIS A 95 -4.56 -15.52 9.75
N LEU A 96 -4.37 -14.26 10.16
CA LEU A 96 -4.67 -13.81 11.54
C LEU A 96 -6.15 -14.04 11.87
N ARG A 97 -6.39 -14.63 13.03
CA ARG A 97 -7.73 -14.83 13.57
C ARG A 97 -7.87 -14.16 14.93
N ILE A 98 -8.99 -13.50 15.11
CA ILE A 98 -9.41 -12.93 16.39
C ILE A 98 -10.72 -13.64 16.79
N ASP A 99 -10.77 -14.19 17.98
CA ASP A 99 -11.91 -15.00 18.44
C ASP A 99 -12.29 -16.12 17.44
N GLY A 100 -11.30 -16.79 16.84
CA GLY A 100 -11.47 -17.83 15.83
C GLY A 100 -11.83 -17.35 14.42
N LYS A 101 -12.19 -16.09 14.24
CA LYS A 101 -12.66 -15.51 12.98
C LYS A 101 -11.50 -14.89 12.19
N PRO A 102 -11.44 -15.06 10.86
CA PRO A 102 -10.51 -14.29 10.03
C PRO A 102 -10.65 -12.79 10.27
N ALA A 103 -9.53 -12.08 10.48
CA ALA A 103 -9.54 -10.66 10.78
C ALA A 103 -9.17 -9.82 9.53
N VAL A 104 -9.86 -8.71 9.35
CA VAL A 104 -9.56 -7.71 8.31
C VAL A 104 -9.71 -6.30 8.89
N VAL A 105 -8.76 -5.43 8.56
CA VAL A 105 -8.81 -4.01 8.89
C VAL A 105 -9.41 -3.24 7.72
N ILE A 106 -10.37 -2.36 7.99
CA ILE A 106 -10.99 -1.48 7.01
C ILE A 106 -10.43 -0.07 7.21
N PHE A 107 -9.75 0.45 6.19
CA PHE A 107 -9.07 1.74 6.27
C PHE A 107 -10.05 2.91 6.39
N SER A 108 -11.12 2.94 5.58
CA SER A 108 -12.08 4.04 5.55
C SER A 108 -13.52 3.57 5.73
N PRO A 109 -14.01 3.43 6.97
CA PRO A 109 -15.44 3.25 7.24
C PRO A 109 -16.31 4.36 6.65
N TYR A 110 -15.76 5.58 6.60
CA TYR A 110 -16.43 6.75 6.01
C TYR A 110 -16.77 6.51 4.54
N GLN A 111 -15.85 5.98 3.74
CA GLN A 111 -16.09 5.76 2.31
C GLN A 111 -17.20 4.74 2.07
N LEU A 112 -17.20 3.63 2.82
CA LEU A 112 -18.29 2.63 2.73
C LEU A 112 -19.65 3.23 3.11
N ARG A 113 -19.68 4.05 4.15
CA ARG A 113 -20.89 4.75 4.58
C ARG A 113 -21.35 5.78 3.56
N ALA A 114 -20.44 6.51 2.94
CA ALA A 114 -20.76 7.48 1.90
C ALA A 114 -21.40 6.81 0.68
N ASP A 115 -20.93 5.60 0.31
CA ASP A 115 -21.44 4.87 -0.83
C ASP A 115 -22.75 4.12 -0.56
N MET A 116 -22.92 3.52 0.62
CA MET A 116 -24.02 2.60 0.92
C MET A 116 -24.96 3.06 2.05
N GLY A 117 -24.60 4.11 2.78
CA GLY A 117 -25.27 4.46 4.07
C GLY A 117 -24.97 3.45 5.17
N SER A 118 -25.14 3.85 6.45
CA SER A 118 -24.84 3.00 7.61
C SER A 118 -25.61 1.66 7.60
N ASP A 119 -26.89 1.68 7.25
CA ASP A 119 -27.69 0.45 7.16
C ASP A 119 -27.25 -0.45 6.00
N GLY A 120 -26.78 0.14 4.90
CA GLY A 120 -26.20 -0.59 3.77
C GLY A 120 -24.90 -1.29 4.14
N VAL A 121 -24.01 -0.61 4.85
CA VAL A 121 -22.76 -1.18 5.39
C VAL A 121 -23.09 -2.36 6.32
N ARG A 122 -24.03 -2.17 7.26
CA ARG A 122 -24.45 -3.24 8.18
C ARG A 122 -24.94 -4.47 7.44
N ARG A 123 -25.87 -4.31 6.49
CA ARG A 123 -26.38 -5.44 5.68
C ARG A 123 -25.28 -6.12 4.86
N ALA A 124 -24.35 -5.36 4.29
CA ALA A 124 -23.22 -5.92 3.54
C ALA A 124 -22.33 -6.78 4.45
N PHE A 125 -22.00 -6.30 5.64
CA PHE A 125 -21.18 -7.07 6.60
C PHE A 125 -21.87 -8.31 7.13
N ASP A 126 -23.18 -8.25 7.40
CA ASP A 126 -23.94 -9.41 7.79
C ASP A 126 -23.93 -10.47 6.66
N ALA A 127 -24.13 -10.07 5.40
CA ALA A 127 -24.05 -10.97 4.25
C ALA A 127 -22.63 -11.53 4.02
N MET A 128 -21.57 -10.74 4.23
CA MET A 128 -20.18 -11.23 4.18
C MET A 128 -19.92 -12.30 5.25
N ARG A 129 -20.46 -12.15 6.46
CA ARG A 129 -20.38 -13.16 7.53
C ARG A 129 -21.13 -14.44 7.16
N GLU A 130 -22.27 -14.32 6.49
CA GLU A 130 -22.99 -15.49 5.97
C GLU A 130 -22.19 -16.25 4.91
N GLU A 131 -21.50 -15.54 3.99
CA GLU A 131 -20.60 -16.18 3.01
C GLU A 131 -19.45 -16.92 3.73
N CYS A 132 -18.87 -16.33 4.76
CA CYS A 132 -17.86 -17.00 5.59
C CYS A 132 -18.42 -18.27 6.26
N ALA A 133 -19.63 -18.21 6.81
CA ALA A 133 -20.28 -19.37 7.43
C ALA A 133 -20.56 -20.49 6.40
N ARG A 134 -21.01 -20.14 5.18
CA ARG A 134 -21.17 -21.10 4.06
C ARG A 134 -19.85 -21.77 3.68
N ALA A 135 -18.74 -21.08 3.86
CA ALA A 135 -17.38 -21.58 3.63
C ALA A 135 -16.78 -22.31 4.86
N ALA A 136 -17.59 -22.68 5.85
CA ALA A 136 -17.16 -23.32 7.10
C ALA A 136 -16.13 -22.51 7.91
N LEU A 137 -16.25 -21.18 7.90
CA LEU A 137 -15.51 -20.27 8.77
C LEU A 137 -16.41 -19.77 9.90
N ASP A 138 -15.83 -19.48 11.08
CA ASP A 138 -16.59 -19.06 12.28
C ASP A 138 -17.14 -17.61 12.19
N GLY A 139 -17.09 -17.00 11.02
CA GLY A 139 -17.53 -15.64 10.73
C GLY A 139 -16.40 -14.77 10.19
N LEU A 140 -16.50 -13.44 10.41
CA LEU A 140 -15.54 -12.46 9.96
C LEU A 140 -15.37 -11.40 11.05
N TYR A 141 -14.12 -11.08 11.42
CA TYR A 141 -13.80 -10.06 12.40
C TYR A 141 -13.34 -8.79 11.68
N LEU A 142 -14.10 -7.70 11.79
CA LEU A 142 -13.87 -6.45 11.09
C LEU A 142 -13.40 -5.37 12.05
N LEU A 143 -12.21 -4.79 11.78
CA LEU A 143 -11.65 -3.67 12.52
C LEU A 143 -11.82 -2.38 11.71
N ALA A 144 -12.38 -1.34 12.34
CA ALA A 144 -12.54 -0.02 11.73
C ALA A 144 -11.35 0.88 12.04
N CYS A 145 -10.69 1.45 11.06
CA CYS A 145 -9.82 2.61 11.30
C CYS A 145 -10.69 3.84 11.56
N ILE A 146 -10.51 4.49 12.72
CA ILE A 146 -11.22 5.71 13.10
C ILE A 146 -10.26 6.85 13.42
N GLY A 147 -10.69 8.07 13.15
CA GLY A 147 -9.92 9.29 13.44
C GLY A 147 -10.12 9.80 14.86
N SER A 148 -11.24 9.47 15.49
CA SER A 148 -11.60 9.96 16.82
C SER A 148 -12.56 9.05 17.57
N ALA A 149 -12.64 9.21 18.89
CA ALA A 149 -13.57 8.49 19.74
C ALA A 149 -15.06 8.71 19.36
N GLY A 150 -15.38 9.87 18.78
CA GLY A 150 -16.74 10.19 18.34
C GLY A 150 -17.30 9.26 17.25
N GLU A 151 -16.43 8.59 16.51
CA GLU A 151 -16.82 7.67 15.43
C GLU A 151 -17.15 6.26 15.94
N ALA A 152 -16.66 5.88 17.12
CA ALA A 152 -16.70 4.51 17.62
C ALA A 152 -18.13 3.95 17.73
N SER A 153 -19.10 4.72 18.26
CA SER A 153 -20.50 4.30 18.38
C SER A 153 -21.17 4.13 17.02
N LEU A 154 -20.76 4.87 16.01
CA LEU A 154 -21.29 4.77 14.66
C LEU A 154 -20.81 3.49 13.97
N VAL A 155 -19.50 3.25 13.96
CA VAL A 155 -18.94 2.02 13.36
C VAL A 155 -19.42 0.76 14.09
N ALA A 156 -19.63 0.82 15.40
CA ALA A 156 -20.24 -0.29 16.14
C ALA A 156 -21.67 -0.64 15.63
N ARG A 157 -22.50 0.36 15.36
CA ARG A 157 -23.84 0.14 14.76
C ARG A 157 -23.76 -0.39 13.34
N GLU A 158 -22.73 -0.03 12.60
CA GLU A 158 -22.46 -0.55 11.25
C GLU A 158 -21.94 -1.99 11.24
N GLY A 159 -21.65 -2.57 12.41
CA GLY A 159 -21.30 -3.97 12.56
C GLY A 159 -19.82 -4.28 12.56
N TYR A 160 -18.97 -3.31 12.83
CA TYR A 160 -17.56 -3.58 13.14
C TYR A 160 -17.43 -4.24 14.53
N ASP A 161 -16.44 -5.12 14.67
CA ASP A 161 -16.18 -5.87 15.90
C ASP A 161 -15.20 -5.12 16.83
N ALA A 162 -14.30 -4.30 16.27
CA ALA A 162 -13.35 -3.49 17.01
C ALA A 162 -12.98 -2.21 16.24
N VAL A 163 -12.32 -1.27 16.94
CA VAL A 163 -11.74 -0.08 16.34
C VAL A 163 -10.22 -0.10 16.44
N THR A 164 -9.56 0.57 15.50
CA THR A 164 -8.13 0.82 15.46
C THR A 164 -7.87 2.12 14.68
N ALA A 165 -6.64 2.38 14.27
CA ALA A 165 -6.31 3.36 13.26
C ALA A 165 -5.15 2.88 12.39
N TYR A 166 -5.08 3.42 11.18
CA TYR A 166 -3.84 3.35 10.41
C TYR A 166 -2.79 4.21 11.12
N ASN A 167 -3.04 5.52 11.22
CA ASN A 167 -2.23 6.43 12.03
C ASN A 167 -3.02 7.67 12.48
N TRP A 168 -2.43 8.44 13.38
CA TRP A 168 -2.95 9.74 13.84
C TRP A 168 -1.84 10.81 13.87
N PRO A 169 -1.25 11.19 12.74
CA PRO A 169 -0.06 12.05 12.72
C PRO A 169 -0.28 13.47 13.24
N HIS A 170 -1.54 13.92 13.31
CA HIS A 170 -1.92 15.27 13.77
C HIS A 170 -2.19 15.38 15.28
N LEU A 171 -2.13 14.28 16.05
CA LEU A 171 -2.37 14.35 17.49
C LEU A 171 -1.32 15.21 18.22
N GLY A 172 -1.80 15.96 19.20
CA GLY A 172 -0.95 16.84 20.02
C GLY A 172 -0.40 18.07 19.30
N VAL A 173 -0.97 18.44 18.14
CA VAL A 173 -0.61 19.69 17.43
C VAL A 173 -1.87 20.48 17.03
N SER A 174 -1.71 21.79 16.92
CA SER A 174 -2.77 22.69 16.42
C SER A 174 -2.79 22.71 14.88
N GLY A 175 -3.93 23.11 14.31
CA GLY A 175 -4.09 23.24 12.86
C GLY A 175 -3.01 24.13 12.24
N GLY A 176 -2.49 23.74 11.06
CA GLY A 176 -1.45 24.44 10.32
C GLY A 176 -0.01 24.20 10.82
N THR A 177 0.20 23.46 11.92
CA THR A 177 1.53 23.06 12.37
C THR A 177 2.14 22.06 11.39
N LYS A 178 3.32 22.39 10.87
CA LYS A 178 4.09 21.53 9.96
C LYS A 178 5.26 20.80 10.64
N TRP A 179 5.72 21.29 11.76
CA TRP A 179 6.86 20.75 12.51
C TRP A 179 6.52 20.65 13.99
N ALA A 180 6.54 19.44 14.53
CA ALA A 180 6.26 19.19 15.95
C ALA A 180 7.14 18.05 16.50
N PRO A 181 7.46 18.06 17.80
CA PRO A 181 8.22 16.96 18.41
C PRO A 181 7.47 15.62 18.31
N PHE A 182 8.21 14.53 18.17
CA PHE A 182 7.64 13.19 18.22
C PHE A 182 7.04 12.88 19.61
N ASP A 183 7.59 13.43 20.67
CA ASP A 183 7.06 13.26 22.03
C ASP A 183 5.60 13.71 22.17
N THR A 184 5.24 14.84 21.55
CA THR A 184 3.84 15.32 21.57
C THR A 184 2.88 14.40 20.81
N LEU A 185 3.38 13.64 19.83
CA LEU A 185 2.61 12.59 19.16
C LEU A 185 2.33 11.42 20.11
N ILE A 186 3.34 10.94 20.83
CA ILE A 186 3.22 9.87 21.84
C ILE A 186 2.17 10.23 22.89
N ASP A 187 2.24 11.44 23.43
CA ASP A 187 1.26 11.94 24.42
C ASP A 187 -0.15 12.02 23.82
N GLY A 188 -0.26 12.44 22.56
CA GLY A 188 -1.53 12.46 21.83
C GLY A 188 -2.14 11.05 21.64
N TYR A 189 -1.33 10.05 21.32
CA TYR A 189 -1.79 8.66 21.22
C TYR A 189 -2.36 8.14 22.55
N ARG A 190 -1.69 8.39 23.66
CA ARG A 190 -2.18 8.00 24.99
C ARG A 190 -3.53 8.62 25.31
N GLN A 191 -3.68 9.92 25.07
CA GLN A 191 -4.96 10.62 25.27
C GLN A 191 -6.05 10.07 24.37
N GLN A 192 -5.74 9.75 23.13
CA GLN A 192 -6.68 9.21 22.16
C GLN A 192 -7.14 7.80 22.55
N TRP A 193 -6.23 6.92 22.98
CA TRP A 193 -6.60 5.59 23.47
C TRP A 193 -7.57 5.67 24.65
N GLU A 194 -7.27 6.51 25.66
CA GLU A 194 -8.14 6.72 26.81
C GLU A 194 -9.52 7.25 26.39
N SER A 195 -9.55 8.22 25.49
CA SER A 195 -10.79 8.78 24.97
C SER A 195 -11.64 7.71 24.25
N ILE A 196 -11.00 6.84 23.46
CA ILE A 196 -11.70 5.78 22.72
C ILE A 196 -12.29 4.75 23.68
N VAL A 197 -11.52 4.20 24.64
CA VAL A 197 -12.03 3.14 25.53
C VAL A 197 -13.12 3.64 26.48
N GLN A 198 -13.15 4.94 26.78
CA GLN A 198 -14.20 5.57 27.58
C GLN A 198 -15.51 5.73 26.83
N ASN A 199 -15.47 5.87 25.52
CA ASN A 199 -16.62 6.22 24.66
C ASN A 199 -17.01 5.16 23.65
N SER A 200 -16.20 4.12 23.45
CA SER A 200 -16.45 3.06 22.48
C SER A 200 -17.25 1.90 23.08
N PRO A 201 -18.33 1.45 22.43
CA PRO A 201 -19.03 0.24 22.82
C PRO A 201 -18.35 -1.06 22.36
N ILE A 202 -17.31 -0.96 21.52
CA ILE A 202 -16.53 -2.09 21.00
C ILE A 202 -15.04 -1.88 21.34
N PRO A 203 -14.24 -2.97 21.44
CA PRO A 203 -12.87 -2.89 21.91
C PRO A 203 -11.96 -2.10 20.94
N LEU A 204 -10.90 -1.51 21.51
CA LEU A 204 -9.82 -0.88 20.77
C LEU A 204 -8.67 -1.89 20.56
N LEU A 205 -8.17 -2.02 19.34
CA LEU A 205 -6.82 -2.52 19.06
C LEU A 205 -5.89 -1.31 19.00
N PRO A 206 -5.05 -1.07 20.04
CA PRO A 206 -4.26 0.15 20.12
C PRO A 206 -3.24 0.26 18.98
N PRO A 207 -3.29 1.30 18.14
CA PRO A 207 -2.22 1.59 17.19
C PRO A 207 -1.06 2.30 17.89
N VAL A 208 0.15 2.08 17.36
CA VAL A 208 1.41 2.73 17.75
C VAL A 208 2.11 3.20 16.48
N CYS A 209 2.68 4.40 16.49
CA CYS A 209 3.35 4.96 15.33
C CYS A 209 4.87 4.98 15.50
N GLY A 210 5.61 4.55 14.49
CA GLY A 210 7.09 4.57 14.47
C GLY A 210 7.70 5.95 14.22
N GLY A 211 6.89 6.90 13.75
CA GLY A 211 7.31 8.27 13.41
C GLY A 211 6.36 8.88 12.38
N TRP A 212 6.68 10.08 11.90
CA TRP A 212 5.95 10.69 10.78
C TRP A 212 6.80 11.75 10.10
N ASP A 213 6.97 11.59 8.80
CA ASP A 213 7.62 12.58 7.93
C ASP A 213 7.11 12.40 6.49
N SER A 214 6.04 13.06 6.16
CA SER A 214 5.39 12.92 4.86
C SER A 214 5.98 13.81 3.75
N ARG A 215 7.20 14.35 3.93
CA ARG A 215 7.86 15.18 2.92
C ARG A 215 8.05 14.50 1.55
N PRO A 216 8.27 13.17 1.45
CA PRO A 216 8.31 12.51 0.15
C PRO A 216 7.03 12.70 -0.68
N TRP A 217 5.87 12.78 -0.04
CA TRP A 217 4.57 13.00 -0.69
C TRP A 217 4.18 14.48 -0.81
N HIS A 218 4.40 15.27 0.23
CA HIS A 218 3.84 16.62 0.38
C HIS A 218 4.87 17.75 0.31
N GLY A 219 6.17 17.43 0.19
CA GLY A 219 7.23 18.44 0.10
C GLY A 219 7.24 19.40 1.29
N GLN A 220 7.19 20.71 1.02
CA GLN A 220 7.19 21.75 2.05
C GLN A 220 5.87 21.86 2.83
N ASP A 221 4.80 21.25 2.34
CA ASP A 221 3.49 21.25 2.99
C ASP A 221 3.31 20.07 3.97
N ALA A 222 4.30 19.20 4.05
CA ALA A 222 4.28 18.03 4.92
C ALA A 222 4.27 18.37 6.40
N LEU A 223 3.54 17.56 7.17
CA LEU A 223 3.74 17.48 8.61
C LEU A 223 4.96 16.58 8.90
N VAL A 224 5.85 17.05 9.77
CA VAL A 224 7.02 16.32 10.26
C VAL A 224 6.99 16.22 11.77
N ARG A 225 7.10 15.00 12.30
CA ARG A 225 7.24 14.71 13.73
C ARG A 225 8.71 14.45 14.02
N TYR A 226 9.46 15.52 14.27
CA TYR A 226 10.91 15.46 14.39
C TYR A 226 11.38 14.86 15.71
N GLY A 227 12.63 14.39 15.72
CA GLY A 227 13.32 13.89 16.92
C GLY A 227 12.83 12.52 17.37
N ARG A 228 12.31 11.69 16.44
CA ARG A 228 12.05 10.27 16.71
C ARG A 228 13.36 9.53 16.98
N THR A 229 13.35 8.63 17.94
CA THR A 229 14.48 7.75 18.29
C THR A 229 13.96 6.39 18.74
N PRO A 230 14.76 5.32 18.70
CA PRO A 230 14.39 4.02 19.26
C PRO A 230 13.96 4.09 20.72
N ASP A 231 14.62 4.90 21.56
CA ASP A 231 14.25 5.06 22.99
C ASP A 231 12.87 5.69 23.18
N LYS A 232 12.53 6.71 22.39
CA LYS A 232 11.20 7.31 22.42
C LYS A 232 10.13 6.35 21.89
N PHE A 233 10.44 5.61 20.87
CA PHE A 233 9.57 4.55 20.36
C PHE A 233 9.38 3.45 21.41
N LYS A 234 10.45 3.02 22.09
CA LYS A 234 10.38 2.08 23.20
C LYS A 234 9.44 2.55 24.30
N LYS A 235 9.53 3.85 24.67
CA LYS A 235 8.60 4.45 25.63
C LYS A 235 7.15 4.36 25.14
N HIS A 236 6.90 4.65 23.88
CA HIS A 236 5.56 4.54 23.28
C HIS A 236 5.01 3.10 23.34
N LEU A 237 5.85 2.11 23.08
CA LEU A 237 5.51 0.69 23.22
C LEU A 237 5.22 0.31 24.67
N GLN A 238 5.99 0.81 25.63
CA GLN A 238 5.76 0.59 27.06
C GLN A 238 4.44 1.21 27.53
N ASP A 239 4.13 2.41 27.08
CA ASP A 239 2.85 3.08 27.33
C ASP A 239 1.68 2.25 26.78
N ALA A 240 1.82 1.70 25.55
CA ALA A 240 0.81 0.83 24.95
C ALA A 240 0.64 -0.50 25.71
N LEU A 241 1.73 -1.13 26.15
CA LEU A 241 1.68 -2.36 26.95
C LEU A 241 0.99 -2.12 28.29
N GLN A 242 1.32 -1.02 28.95
CA GLN A 242 0.66 -0.62 30.20
C GLN A 242 -0.82 -0.35 29.99
N PHE A 243 -1.18 0.33 28.91
CA PHE A 243 -2.57 0.59 28.54
C PHE A 243 -3.37 -0.72 28.32
N LEU A 244 -2.82 -1.70 27.59
CA LEU A 244 -3.44 -3.02 27.43
C LEU A 244 -3.69 -3.70 28.79
N GLN A 245 -2.75 -3.61 29.72
CA GLN A 245 -2.86 -4.22 31.03
C GLN A 245 -3.96 -3.57 31.89
N GLN A 246 -4.12 -2.25 31.77
CA GLN A 246 -5.12 -1.47 32.50
C GLN A 246 -6.54 -1.65 31.96
N HIS A 247 -6.68 -1.81 30.64
CA HIS A 247 -7.97 -1.80 29.94
C HIS A 247 -8.38 -3.16 29.33
N ARG A 248 -7.96 -4.29 29.93
CA ARG A 248 -8.09 -5.65 29.40
C ARG A 248 -9.48 -6.02 28.84
N ARG A 249 -10.55 -5.39 29.34
CA ARG A 249 -11.93 -5.67 28.93
C ARG A 249 -12.38 -4.85 27.72
N ASN A 250 -11.66 -3.79 27.42
CA ASN A 250 -12.02 -2.79 26.43
C ASN A 250 -11.05 -2.74 25.25
N VAL A 251 -10.10 -3.69 25.23
CA VAL A 251 -9.06 -3.75 24.19
C VAL A 251 -8.95 -5.15 23.59
N VAL A 252 -8.61 -5.22 22.34
CA VAL A 252 -8.06 -6.42 21.71
C VAL A 252 -6.63 -6.59 22.26
N PRO A 253 -6.23 -7.79 22.77
CA PRO A 253 -4.94 -7.96 23.46
C PRO A 253 -3.76 -8.02 22.48
N MET A 254 -3.68 -7.07 21.58
CA MET A 254 -2.67 -6.91 20.55
C MET A 254 -2.34 -5.42 20.38
N ILE A 255 -1.23 -5.12 19.74
CA ILE A 255 -0.82 -3.77 19.33
C ILE A 255 -0.56 -3.79 17.84
N LEU A 256 -1.05 -2.78 17.14
CA LEU A 256 -0.80 -2.56 15.72
C LEU A 256 0.27 -1.45 15.60
N ILE A 257 1.40 -1.75 14.93
CA ILE A 257 2.48 -0.79 14.72
C ILE A 257 2.42 -0.30 13.27
N GLU A 258 2.22 0.97 13.09
CA GLU A 258 2.35 1.66 11.81
C GLU A 258 3.75 2.32 11.77
N ALA A 259 4.63 1.91 10.86
CA ALA A 259 4.49 0.78 9.96
C ALA A 259 5.84 0.07 9.78
N TRP A 260 5.84 -1.10 9.13
CA TRP A 260 7.09 -1.80 8.83
C TRP A 260 7.96 -0.97 7.87
N ASN A 261 7.42 -0.57 6.72
CA ASN A 261 8.19 0.01 5.61
C ASN A 261 7.52 1.21 4.91
N GLU A 262 6.72 2.01 5.62
CA GLU A 262 6.16 3.25 5.08
C GLU A 262 7.21 4.37 4.98
N TRP A 263 8.16 4.18 4.03
CA TRP A 263 9.25 5.11 3.76
C TRP A 263 8.77 6.47 3.26
N GLY A 264 7.64 6.50 2.54
CA GLY A 264 7.03 7.73 2.02
C GLY A 264 6.40 8.60 3.11
N GLU A 265 6.03 8.02 4.24
CA GLU A 265 5.39 8.68 5.38
C GLU A 265 6.34 8.86 6.58
N GLY A 266 7.53 8.27 6.50
CA GLY A 266 8.54 8.38 7.54
C GLY A 266 8.20 7.65 8.84
N SER A 267 7.25 6.71 8.80
CA SER A 267 6.79 5.94 9.96
C SER A 267 7.40 4.53 10.05
N TYR A 268 8.35 4.21 9.21
CA TYR A 268 9.00 2.91 9.08
C TYR A 268 9.82 2.51 10.31
N ILE A 269 9.78 1.20 10.64
CA ILE A 269 10.59 0.54 11.68
C ILE A 269 11.57 -0.49 11.10
N GLU A 270 11.49 -0.79 9.80
CA GLU A 270 12.43 -1.68 9.12
C GLU A 270 13.88 -1.26 9.39
N PRO A 271 14.84 -2.20 9.57
CA PRO A 271 16.24 -1.88 9.83
C PRO A 271 16.81 -0.93 8.77
N HIS A 272 17.35 0.20 9.21
CA HIS A 272 17.77 1.28 8.33
C HIS A 272 19.09 1.93 8.76
N ARG A 273 19.59 2.82 7.92
CA ARG A 273 20.95 3.35 8.03
C ARG A 273 21.17 4.20 9.28
N GLU A 274 20.15 4.91 9.76
CA GLU A 274 20.26 5.87 10.87
C GLU A 274 20.34 5.14 12.21
N PHE A 275 19.46 4.16 12.44
CA PHE A 275 19.32 3.49 13.74
C PHE A 275 19.54 1.98 13.71
N GLY A 276 19.97 1.40 12.57
CA GLY A 276 20.15 -0.04 12.44
C GLY A 276 18.88 -0.82 12.80
N PHE A 277 18.99 -1.73 13.74
CA PHE A 277 17.89 -2.53 14.29
C PHE A 277 17.20 -1.88 15.51
N GLY A 278 17.59 -0.67 15.92
CA GLY A 278 17.16 -0.07 17.17
C GLY A 278 15.65 -0.03 17.40
N TYR A 279 14.83 0.14 16.35
CA TYR A 279 13.37 0.08 16.48
C TYR A 279 12.86 -1.35 16.74
N LEU A 280 13.45 -2.34 16.11
CA LEU A 280 13.12 -3.74 16.34
C LEU A 280 13.62 -4.22 17.70
N ASP A 281 14.81 -3.79 18.11
CA ASP A 281 15.34 -4.04 19.46
C ASP A 281 14.40 -3.49 20.54
N ALA A 282 13.84 -2.30 20.33
CA ALA A 282 12.85 -1.71 21.25
C ALA A 282 11.60 -2.60 21.38
N ILE A 283 11.09 -3.17 20.28
CA ILE A 283 9.97 -4.13 20.30
C ILE A 283 10.36 -5.38 21.09
N ARG A 284 11.54 -5.95 20.80
CA ARG A 284 12.05 -7.14 21.46
C ARG A 284 12.17 -6.97 22.95
N GLU A 285 12.73 -5.85 23.42
CA GLU A 285 12.93 -5.55 24.84
C GLU A 285 11.60 -5.36 25.59
N VAL A 286 10.57 -4.84 24.94
CA VAL A 286 9.27 -4.58 25.58
C VAL A 286 8.38 -5.81 25.61
N PHE A 287 8.35 -6.61 24.54
CA PHE A 287 7.35 -7.67 24.35
C PHE A 287 7.89 -9.09 24.46
N THR A 288 9.20 -9.29 24.61
CA THR A 288 9.77 -10.63 24.75
C THR A 288 10.58 -10.79 26.02
N SER A 289 10.73 -12.02 26.48
CA SER A 289 11.67 -12.43 27.50
C SER A 289 12.98 -12.98 26.91
N ALA A 290 13.22 -12.75 25.64
CA ALA A 290 14.39 -13.26 24.93
C ALA A 290 15.69 -12.68 25.46
N SER A 291 16.79 -13.42 25.38
CA SER A 291 18.11 -12.96 25.81
C SER A 291 18.47 -11.63 25.15
N PRO A 292 19.05 -10.67 25.91
CA PRO A 292 19.58 -9.43 25.32
C PRO A 292 20.78 -9.67 24.40
N ARG A 293 21.39 -10.87 24.43
CA ARG A 293 22.45 -11.26 23.51
C ARG A 293 21.86 -11.75 22.21
N HIS A 294 21.39 -10.86 21.39
CA HIS A 294 20.96 -11.13 20.03
C HIS A 294 21.98 -10.57 19.04
N ILE A 295 22.17 -11.28 17.93
CA ILE A 295 23.01 -10.82 16.83
C ILE A 295 22.07 -10.52 15.66
N ASP A 296 21.96 -9.25 15.32
CA ASP A 296 21.14 -8.76 14.21
C ASP A 296 21.88 -9.02 12.89
N LEU A 297 21.60 -10.15 12.28
CA LEU A 297 22.22 -10.52 11.00
C LEU A 297 21.53 -9.80 9.83
N THR A 298 22.36 -9.29 8.95
CA THR A 298 21.94 -8.77 7.63
C THR A 298 22.36 -9.75 6.52
N PRO A 299 21.84 -9.59 5.28
CA PRO A 299 22.33 -10.38 4.16
C PRO A 299 23.85 -10.34 3.98
N ALA A 300 24.46 -9.17 4.22
CA ALA A 300 25.91 -9.00 4.11
C ALA A 300 26.69 -9.84 5.14
N ASP A 301 26.17 -10.00 6.36
CA ASP A 301 26.83 -10.76 7.44
C ASP A 301 26.96 -12.26 7.13
N ILE A 302 26.11 -12.77 6.25
CA ILE A 302 26.16 -14.16 5.79
C ILE A 302 26.64 -14.30 4.34
N GLY A 303 27.29 -13.25 3.81
CA GLY A 303 27.90 -13.28 2.48
C GLY A 303 26.92 -13.18 1.31
N LEU A 304 25.66 -12.82 1.56
CA LEU A 304 24.69 -12.52 0.51
C LEU A 304 24.77 -11.04 0.14
N PRO A 305 24.77 -10.68 -1.15
CA PRO A 305 24.64 -9.30 -1.54
C PRO A 305 23.25 -8.79 -1.07
N ALA A 306 23.20 -7.54 -0.59
CA ALA A 306 21.91 -6.86 -0.44
C ALA A 306 21.19 -6.91 -1.80
N PRO A 307 19.89 -7.22 -1.84
CA PRO A 307 19.15 -7.19 -3.10
C PRO A 307 19.25 -5.79 -3.70
N GLN A 308 20.03 -5.65 -4.74
CA GLN A 308 20.13 -4.39 -5.47
C GLN A 308 19.13 -4.46 -6.60
N VAL A 309 18.18 -3.53 -6.62
CA VAL A 309 17.52 -3.17 -7.86
C VAL A 309 18.60 -2.48 -8.69
N GLU A 310 18.98 -3.08 -9.81
CA GLU A 310 19.74 -2.34 -10.82
C GLU A 310 18.94 -1.10 -11.18
N ILE A 311 19.37 0.05 -10.68
CA ILE A 311 18.87 1.33 -11.17
C ILE A 311 19.54 1.48 -12.52
N VAL A 312 18.95 0.89 -13.54
CA VAL A 312 19.32 1.17 -14.92
C VAL A 312 18.86 2.61 -15.17
N SER A 313 19.75 3.57 -14.92
CA SER A 313 19.44 4.95 -15.24
C SER A 313 19.54 5.09 -16.76
N PHE A 314 18.41 4.97 -17.42
CA PHE A 314 18.31 5.28 -18.83
C PHE A 314 18.50 6.80 -19.00
N THR A 315 19.62 7.18 -19.58
CA THR A 315 19.86 8.53 -20.06
C THR A 315 19.26 8.74 -21.46
N GLN A 316 18.85 7.65 -22.12
CA GLN A 316 18.23 7.69 -23.44
C GLN A 316 16.72 7.88 -23.33
N PRO A 317 16.16 8.89 -23.98
CA PRO A 317 14.72 9.19 -23.92
C PRO A 317 13.90 8.34 -24.89
N ARG A 318 14.35 7.12 -25.24
CA ARG A 318 13.73 6.27 -26.24
C ARG A 318 13.76 4.80 -25.81
N TRP A 319 12.61 4.17 -25.84
CA TRP A 319 12.43 2.74 -25.59
C TRP A 319 11.84 2.08 -26.83
N GLU A 320 12.53 1.07 -27.33
CA GLU A 320 12.09 0.19 -28.42
C GLU A 320 12.05 -1.25 -27.91
N PHE A 321 10.98 -1.93 -28.19
CA PHE A 321 10.69 -3.25 -27.65
C PHE A 321 11.06 -4.40 -28.59
N SER A 322 12.04 -4.18 -29.45
CA SER A 322 12.47 -5.18 -30.44
C SER A 322 13.27 -6.35 -29.85
N ARG A 323 13.86 -6.19 -28.67
CA ARG A 323 14.75 -7.19 -28.03
C ARG A 323 14.48 -7.44 -26.55
N GLY A 324 13.46 -6.83 -25.96
CA GLY A 324 13.10 -6.97 -24.55
C GLY A 324 12.21 -5.84 -24.07
N GLY A 325 11.65 -5.97 -22.87
CA GLY A 325 10.73 -5.00 -22.26
C GLY A 325 11.35 -3.64 -21.89
N ALA A 326 12.67 -3.51 -22.00
CA ALA A 326 13.42 -2.28 -21.71
C ALA A 326 13.04 -1.65 -20.34
N GLY A 327 12.68 -2.50 -19.37
CA GLY A 327 12.24 -2.09 -18.05
C GLY A 327 10.76 -1.69 -17.93
N TRP A 328 9.95 -1.83 -18.99
CA TRP A 328 8.50 -1.63 -19.01
C TRP A 328 7.70 -2.94 -18.82
N ASP A 329 8.35 -3.97 -18.34
CA ASP A 329 7.83 -5.32 -18.13
C ASP A 329 7.00 -5.47 -16.85
N HIS A 330 6.54 -4.36 -16.28
CA HIS A 330 5.68 -4.29 -15.11
C HIS A 330 4.43 -3.45 -15.39
N GLY A 331 3.32 -3.87 -14.81
CA GLY A 331 2.07 -3.16 -14.99
C GLY A 331 1.06 -3.47 -13.90
N MET A 332 -0.04 -2.73 -13.94
CA MET A 332 -1.20 -2.87 -13.08
C MET A 332 -2.41 -3.12 -13.97
N ASN A 333 -3.32 -4.02 -13.54
CA ASN A 333 -4.51 -4.37 -14.29
C ASN A 333 -4.21 -4.85 -15.73
N LEU A 334 -3.11 -5.56 -15.89
CA LEU A 334 -2.62 -6.15 -17.12
C LEU A 334 -2.32 -7.64 -16.93
N THR A 335 -2.41 -8.43 -17.96
CA THR A 335 -1.69 -9.72 -18.00
C THR A 335 -0.20 -9.43 -17.93
N GLU A 336 0.64 -10.43 -17.61
CA GLU A 336 2.09 -10.25 -17.57
C GLU A 336 2.59 -9.67 -18.90
N PRO A 337 3.20 -8.46 -18.89
CA PRO A 337 3.71 -7.85 -20.11
C PRO A 337 4.86 -8.68 -20.70
N HIS A 338 4.79 -8.94 -22.00
CA HIS A 338 5.77 -9.74 -22.73
C HIS A 338 6.06 -9.13 -24.11
N ILE A 339 7.10 -9.61 -24.78
CA ILE A 339 7.43 -9.16 -26.12
C ILE A 339 6.80 -10.10 -27.15
N GLU A 340 5.92 -9.54 -27.97
CA GLU A 340 5.30 -10.21 -29.11
C GLU A 340 5.47 -9.33 -30.36
N ASN A 341 5.97 -9.90 -31.45
CA ASN A 341 6.14 -9.20 -32.75
C ASN A 341 6.90 -7.85 -32.63
N ARG A 342 7.94 -7.79 -31.82
CA ARG A 342 8.75 -6.60 -31.52
C ARG A 342 7.99 -5.45 -30.84
N ALA A 343 6.94 -5.78 -30.09
CA ALA A 343 6.16 -4.85 -29.32
C ALA A 343 5.98 -5.39 -27.89
N LEU A 344 5.96 -4.50 -26.92
CA LEU A 344 5.54 -4.80 -25.55
C LEU A 344 4.03 -5.03 -25.57
N THR A 345 3.58 -6.22 -25.20
CA THR A 345 2.21 -6.68 -25.34
C THR A 345 1.63 -7.12 -24.01
N ALA A 346 0.40 -6.73 -23.71
CA ALA A 346 -0.41 -7.24 -22.61
C ALA A 346 -1.90 -7.11 -22.93
N MET A 347 -2.75 -7.86 -22.20
CA MET A 347 -4.19 -7.67 -22.15
C MET A 347 -4.55 -6.85 -20.92
N THR A 348 -5.44 -5.90 -21.06
CA THR A 348 -6.03 -5.20 -19.90
C THR A 348 -7.02 -6.12 -19.20
N THR A 349 -6.88 -6.27 -17.87
CA THR A 349 -7.69 -7.21 -17.07
C THR A 349 -8.77 -6.50 -16.26
N SER A 350 -8.67 -5.19 -16.10
CA SER A 350 -9.62 -4.35 -15.37
C SER A 350 -9.59 -2.93 -15.90
N ASN A 351 -10.40 -2.05 -15.33
CA ASN A 351 -10.31 -0.61 -15.54
C ASN A 351 -8.99 -0.07 -14.95
N ASP A 352 -8.55 1.09 -15.44
CA ASP A 352 -7.28 1.72 -15.02
C ASP A 352 -6.03 0.82 -15.23
N PRO A 353 -5.81 0.27 -16.45
CA PRO A 353 -4.61 -0.49 -16.76
C PRO A 353 -3.40 0.44 -16.93
N ALA A 354 -2.25 0.05 -16.38
CA ALA A 354 -1.03 0.86 -16.44
C ALA A 354 0.22 0.04 -16.71
N PHE A 355 1.10 0.56 -17.56
CA PHE A 355 2.49 0.12 -17.71
C PHE A 355 3.41 1.07 -16.95
N PHE A 356 4.30 0.52 -16.13
CA PHE A 356 5.30 1.30 -15.41
C PHE A 356 6.65 1.23 -16.14
N GLY A 357 7.20 2.40 -16.43
CA GLY A 357 8.53 2.52 -17.00
C GLY A 357 9.63 2.25 -15.99
N PRO A 358 10.87 2.01 -16.46
CA PRO A 358 12.02 1.84 -15.60
C PRO A 358 12.35 3.15 -14.86
N PRO A 359 13.10 3.07 -13.76
CA PRO A 359 13.71 4.24 -13.16
C PRO A 359 14.56 4.98 -14.19
N VAL A 360 14.38 6.30 -14.27
CA VAL A 360 15.09 7.16 -15.23
C VAL A 360 15.68 8.37 -14.52
N ARG A 361 16.63 9.03 -15.19
CA ARG A 361 17.13 10.34 -14.78
C ARG A 361 17.14 11.27 -15.98
N ILE A 362 15.99 11.88 -16.26
CA ILE A 362 15.76 12.71 -17.44
C ILE A 362 15.51 14.15 -17.03
N THR A 363 16.27 15.09 -17.56
CA THR A 363 16.02 16.52 -17.36
C THR A 363 14.82 16.94 -18.23
N ALA A 364 13.68 17.21 -17.61
CA ALA A 364 12.41 17.52 -18.29
C ALA A 364 12.56 18.65 -19.32
N GLY A 365 13.27 19.73 -18.98
CA GLY A 365 13.45 20.89 -19.86
C GLY A 365 14.18 20.64 -21.19
N ARG A 366 14.77 19.46 -21.36
CA ARG A 366 15.40 19.05 -22.65
C ARG A 366 14.40 18.45 -23.64
N TYR A 367 13.21 18.10 -23.18
CA TYR A 367 12.21 17.38 -23.97
C TYR A 367 10.88 18.10 -23.90
N ARG A 368 10.29 18.39 -25.04
CA ARG A 368 9.03 19.12 -25.16
C ARG A 368 7.86 18.23 -25.54
N LYS A 369 8.13 17.08 -26.11
CA LYS A 369 7.09 16.17 -26.61
C LYS A 369 7.40 14.74 -26.20
N ILE A 370 6.35 13.92 -26.10
CA ILE A 370 6.42 12.46 -26.05
C ILE A 370 5.74 11.88 -27.28
N ARG A 371 6.39 10.92 -27.92
CA ARG A 371 5.86 10.13 -29.03
C ARG A 371 5.62 8.71 -28.56
N LEU A 372 4.44 8.21 -28.81
CA LEU A 372 4.01 6.86 -28.51
C LEU A 372 3.56 6.17 -29.82
N ARG A 373 4.05 4.94 -30.06
CA ARG A 373 3.55 4.10 -31.14
C ARG A 373 2.85 2.91 -30.53
N MET A 374 1.51 2.87 -30.66
CA MET A 374 0.67 1.86 -30.02
C MET A 374 -0.32 1.26 -31.01
N ARG A 375 -0.72 0.02 -30.74
CA ARG A 375 -1.86 -0.67 -31.34
C ARG A 375 -2.76 -1.17 -30.21
N LEU A 376 -4.02 -0.77 -30.26
CA LEU A 376 -5.03 -1.13 -29.29
C LEU A 376 -6.13 -1.90 -29.99
N GLU A 377 -6.45 -3.10 -29.54
CA GLU A 377 -7.41 -4.00 -30.18
C GLU A 377 -8.33 -4.62 -29.12
N ALA A 378 -9.63 -4.60 -29.37
CA ALA A 378 -10.64 -5.25 -28.55
C ALA A 378 -11.62 -6.03 -29.45
N GLN A 379 -12.40 -6.91 -28.85
CA GLN A 379 -13.48 -7.58 -29.56
C GLN A 379 -14.63 -6.59 -29.82
N GLY A 380 -15.25 -6.66 -31.01
CA GLY A 380 -16.39 -5.84 -31.42
C GLY A 380 -16.01 -4.68 -32.32
N GLU A 381 -16.92 -3.69 -32.42
CA GLU A 381 -16.74 -2.53 -33.28
C GLU A 381 -15.67 -1.58 -32.72
N PRO A 382 -14.89 -0.92 -33.58
CA PRO A 382 -13.92 0.08 -33.15
C PRO A 382 -14.55 1.23 -32.34
N PHE A 383 -13.87 1.69 -31.30
CA PHE A 383 -14.34 2.81 -30.47
C PHE A 383 -13.19 3.73 -30.04
N GLU A 384 -13.54 4.87 -29.51
CA GLU A 384 -12.59 5.83 -28.94
C GLU A 384 -12.54 5.69 -27.42
N ASP A 385 -11.37 5.89 -26.84
CA ASP A 385 -11.11 5.87 -25.41
C ASP A 385 -10.05 6.93 -25.05
N MET A 386 -9.71 7.05 -23.78
CA MET A 386 -8.68 7.96 -23.28
C MET A 386 -7.48 7.17 -22.78
N ALA A 387 -6.31 7.60 -23.20
CA ALA A 387 -5.02 7.19 -22.62
C ALA A 387 -4.41 8.34 -21.82
N GLN A 388 -3.45 8.00 -20.94
CA GLN A 388 -2.82 8.97 -20.08
C GLN A 388 -1.34 8.64 -19.88
N VAL A 389 -0.48 9.65 -19.89
CA VAL A 389 0.92 9.54 -19.52
C VAL A 389 1.14 10.30 -18.23
N PHE A 390 1.69 9.62 -17.23
CA PHE A 390 2.12 10.21 -15.98
C PHE A 390 3.63 10.29 -15.90
N TRP A 391 4.13 11.18 -15.05
CA TRP A 391 5.54 11.23 -14.68
C TRP A 391 5.73 11.53 -13.20
N THR A 392 6.80 11.00 -12.64
CA THR A 392 7.29 11.38 -11.32
C THR A 392 8.59 12.14 -11.44
N THR A 393 8.87 12.99 -10.48
CA THR A 393 10.14 13.71 -10.36
C THR A 393 10.69 13.56 -8.95
N HIS A 394 11.91 14.05 -8.69
CA HIS A 394 12.45 14.07 -7.33
C HIS A 394 11.60 14.87 -6.32
N SER A 395 10.78 15.80 -6.81
CA SER A 395 9.97 16.69 -5.96
C SER A 395 8.47 16.53 -6.12
N MET A 396 8.02 15.69 -7.06
CA MET A 396 6.58 15.49 -7.33
C MET A 396 6.31 14.01 -7.58
N GLY A 397 5.37 13.46 -6.81
CA GLY A 397 4.84 12.12 -7.00
C GLY A 397 3.94 12.01 -8.24
N GLU A 398 3.51 10.78 -8.52
CA GLU A 398 2.53 10.48 -9.55
C GLU A 398 1.14 10.98 -9.12
N SER A 399 0.50 11.75 -9.97
CA SER A 399 -0.84 12.29 -9.72
C SER A 399 -1.48 12.79 -11.02
N GLU A 400 -2.78 13.03 -11.01
CA GLU A 400 -3.49 13.68 -12.13
C GLU A 400 -2.83 14.99 -12.55
N ALA A 401 -2.25 15.71 -11.61
CA ALA A 401 -1.57 16.98 -11.87
C ALA A 401 -0.21 16.81 -12.57
N THR A 402 0.39 15.62 -12.51
CA THR A 402 1.65 15.26 -13.19
C THR A 402 1.38 14.28 -14.33
N SER A 403 0.39 14.59 -15.15
CA SER A 403 -0.03 13.75 -16.27
C SER A 403 -0.56 14.53 -17.46
N LEU A 404 -0.74 13.84 -18.58
CA LEU A 404 -1.42 14.31 -19.79
C LEU A 404 -2.35 13.24 -20.31
N LYS A 405 -3.64 13.57 -20.51
CA LYS A 405 -4.64 12.74 -21.14
C LYS A 405 -4.71 13.00 -22.64
N PHE A 406 -4.95 11.95 -23.40
CA PHE A 406 -5.11 12.08 -24.85
C PHE A 406 -6.05 11.01 -25.41
N PRO A 407 -6.82 11.31 -26.48
CA PRO A 407 -7.72 10.36 -27.08
C PRO A 407 -6.94 9.27 -27.82
N VAL A 408 -7.41 8.03 -27.70
CA VAL A 408 -6.90 6.86 -28.43
C VAL A 408 -8.03 6.14 -29.14
N ARG A 409 -7.70 5.45 -30.21
CA ARG A 409 -8.66 4.63 -30.96
C ARG A 409 -8.32 3.16 -30.84
N ILE A 410 -9.31 2.38 -30.44
CA ILE A 410 -9.22 0.93 -30.27
C ILE A 410 -9.82 0.29 -31.52
N ASP A 411 -8.96 0.07 -32.55
CA ASP A 411 -9.37 -0.44 -33.89
C ASP A 411 -8.37 -1.46 -34.46
N GLY A 412 -7.42 -1.92 -33.67
CA GLY A 412 -6.43 -2.89 -34.10
C GLY A 412 -5.39 -2.34 -35.08
N GLN A 413 -5.28 -1.01 -35.25
CA GLN A 413 -4.30 -0.40 -36.14
C GLN A 413 -3.15 0.26 -35.38
N TRP A 414 -1.94 0.19 -35.95
CA TRP A 414 -0.81 0.93 -35.43
C TRP A 414 -1.00 2.43 -35.60
N ARG A 415 -0.90 3.17 -34.50
CA ARG A 415 -1.01 4.64 -34.50
C ARG A 415 0.16 5.28 -33.78
N GLU A 416 0.54 6.48 -34.23
CA GLU A 416 1.48 7.33 -33.52
C GLU A 416 0.73 8.48 -32.84
N TYR A 417 1.01 8.68 -31.57
CA TYR A 417 0.51 9.77 -30.76
C TYR A 417 1.67 10.66 -30.34
N VAL A 418 1.54 11.95 -30.57
CA VAL A 418 2.57 12.93 -30.18
C VAL A 418 1.94 13.98 -29.28
N LEU A 419 2.37 14.02 -28.03
CA LEU A 419 1.82 14.91 -27.01
C LEU A 419 2.83 16.00 -26.69
N SER A 420 2.35 17.22 -26.44
CA SER A 420 3.17 18.33 -25.97
C SER A 420 3.25 18.28 -24.43
N LEU A 421 4.40 17.89 -23.91
CA LEU A 421 4.65 17.83 -22.47
C LEU A 421 4.66 19.22 -21.82
N THR A 422 4.97 20.26 -22.61
CA THR A 422 5.00 21.65 -22.14
C THR A 422 3.63 22.27 -21.90
N GLU A 423 2.55 21.61 -22.30
CA GLU A 423 1.17 21.99 -21.94
C GLU A 423 0.90 21.84 -20.44
N ASN A 424 1.67 21.00 -19.76
CA ASN A 424 1.62 20.86 -18.32
C ASN A 424 2.82 21.53 -17.67
N SER A 425 2.63 22.61 -16.92
CA SER A 425 3.68 23.37 -16.24
C SER A 425 4.48 22.56 -15.20
N ARG A 426 3.98 21.38 -14.82
CA ARG A 426 4.66 20.44 -13.91
C ARG A 426 5.62 19.50 -14.63
N TRP A 427 5.70 19.55 -15.95
CA TRP A 427 6.80 18.91 -16.70
C TRP A 427 8.09 19.71 -16.51
N ARG A 428 8.74 19.53 -15.36
CA ARG A 428 9.96 20.27 -14.96
C ARG A 428 10.81 19.46 -13.99
N GLY A 429 12.05 19.85 -13.81
CA GLY A 429 13.02 19.20 -12.91
C GLY A 429 13.58 17.90 -13.52
N THR A 430 13.92 16.95 -12.68
CA THR A 430 14.42 15.63 -13.09
C THR A 430 13.31 14.60 -12.98
N VAL A 431 12.89 14.07 -14.12
CA VAL A 431 11.92 12.96 -14.19
C VAL A 431 12.60 11.68 -13.76
N THR A 432 11.95 10.93 -12.87
CA THR A 432 12.46 9.69 -12.27
C THR A 432 11.73 8.44 -12.77
N ARG A 433 10.50 8.57 -13.29
CA ARG A 433 9.70 7.48 -13.87
C ARG A 433 8.65 8.05 -14.82
N LEU A 434 8.27 7.24 -15.80
CA LEU A 434 7.08 7.42 -16.63
C LEU A 434 6.11 6.26 -16.37
N ARG A 435 4.81 6.53 -16.45
CA ARG A 435 3.72 5.55 -16.49
C ARG A 435 2.86 5.82 -17.71
N LEU A 436 2.39 4.78 -18.36
CA LEU A 436 1.46 4.85 -19.49
C LEU A 436 0.21 4.02 -19.19
N ASP A 437 -0.92 4.69 -19.14
CA ASP A 437 -2.25 4.11 -19.08
C ASP A 437 -2.82 4.11 -20.50
N PRO A 438 -2.88 2.97 -21.19
CA PRO A 438 -3.16 2.93 -22.63
C PRO A 438 -4.61 3.10 -22.99
N CYS A 439 -5.53 2.88 -22.05
CA CYS A 439 -6.98 3.00 -22.19
C CYS A 439 -7.63 2.96 -20.78
N THR A 440 -8.97 3.02 -20.71
CA THR A 440 -9.72 3.00 -19.45
C THR A 440 -10.46 1.69 -19.18
N ARG A 441 -10.32 0.66 -20.04
CA ARG A 441 -11.18 -0.53 -20.02
C ARG A 441 -10.41 -1.84 -19.99
N ALA A 442 -11.08 -2.88 -19.47
CA ALA A 442 -10.64 -4.27 -19.57
C ALA A 442 -10.89 -4.85 -20.98
N GLY A 443 -10.18 -5.93 -21.30
CA GLY A 443 -10.37 -6.70 -22.53
C GLY A 443 -9.72 -6.09 -23.78
N VAL A 444 -8.81 -5.13 -23.61
CA VAL A 444 -8.06 -4.51 -24.71
C VAL A 444 -6.68 -5.15 -24.81
N LYS A 445 -6.33 -5.70 -25.98
CA LYS A 445 -4.96 -6.08 -26.31
C LYS A 445 -4.16 -4.83 -26.62
N VAL A 446 -3.16 -4.55 -25.81
CA VAL A 446 -2.27 -3.40 -25.96
C VAL A 446 -0.94 -3.87 -26.51
N GLN A 447 -0.47 -3.22 -27.57
CA GLN A 447 0.86 -3.41 -28.14
C GLN A 447 1.56 -2.05 -28.25
N ILE A 448 2.72 -1.92 -27.62
CA ILE A 448 3.53 -0.71 -27.62
C ILE A 448 4.81 -0.98 -28.41
N GLY A 449 4.96 -0.31 -29.54
CA GLY A 449 6.14 -0.46 -30.40
C GLY A 449 7.28 0.48 -30.04
N ARG A 450 6.95 1.66 -29.51
CA ARG A 450 7.92 2.70 -29.13
C ARG A 450 7.34 3.69 -28.15
N ILE A 451 8.19 4.14 -27.23
CA ILE A 451 8.01 5.33 -26.39
C ILE A 451 9.25 6.19 -26.57
N GLU A 452 9.10 7.48 -26.87
CA GLU A 452 10.22 8.38 -27.17
C GLU A 452 9.94 9.80 -26.71
N LEU A 453 10.87 10.40 -25.97
CA LEU A 453 10.85 11.82 -25.63
C LEU A 453 11.60 12.61 -26.73
N LEU A 454 11.01 13.70 -27.20
CA LEU A 454 11.55 14.56 -28.26
C LEU A 454 11.88 15.94 -27.70
N PRO A 455 12.97 16.58 -28.20
CA PRO A 455 13.34 17.96 -27.83
C PRO A 455 12.24 18.98 -28.04
#